data_344f391fce415218c986dd315282eb74
#
_entry.id   344f391fce415218c986dd315282eb74
#
_cell.length_a   1.000
_cell.length_b   1.000
_cell.length_c   1.000
_cell.angle_alpha   90.00
_cell.angle_beta   90.00
_cell.angle_gamma   90.00
#
_symmetry.space_group_name_H-M   'P 1'
#
loop_
_entity.id
_entity.type
_entity.pdbx_description
1 polymer ?
#
loop_
_entity_poly.entity_id
_entity_poly.type
_entity_poly.pdbx_seq_one_letter_code
_entity_poly.pdbx_strand_id
1 'polypeptide(L)'
;MNENGLSYIDLFAGAGGLSEGFIQSGYRPIAHVEMNEYASQTIETRIAYYYLKGNGKIKSYYEYQKGQITRKQLLELIPKEELKTVINKEMSEATIKGIFNAIDDIKEEKGVNQVDVIIGGP
;
A
#
# COMPACT_ATOMS: atom_id res chain seq x y z
N MET A 1 -6.26 4.43 -8.75
CA MET A 1 -6.62 3.01 -8.60
C MET A 1 -8.12 2.84 -8.83
N ASN A 2 -8.53 1.68 -9.30
CA ASN A 2 -9.93 1.42 -9.64
C ASN A 2 -10.75 1.09 -8.38
N GLU A 3 -11.63 1.98 -7.95
CA GLU A 3 -12.46 1.78 -6.75
C GLU A 3 -13.53 0.68 -6.94
N ASN A 4 -13.84 0.33 -8.19
CA ASN A 4 -14.81 -0.70 -8.53
C ASN A 4 -14.16 -2.06 -8.86
N GLY A 5 -12.83 -2.15 -8.78
CA GLY A 5 -12.11 -3.39 -9.02
C GLY A 5 -12.23 -4.36 -7.87
N LEU A 6 -11.95 -5.64 -8.16
CA LEU A 6 -11.83 -6.66 -7.12
C LEU A 6 -10.74 -6.26 -6.12
N SER A 7 -11.03 -6.45 -4.84
CA SER A 7 -10.11 -6.09 -3.76
C SER A 7 -9.15 -7.22 -3.43
N TYR A 8 -7.94 -6.87 -2.98
CA TYR A 8 -6.96 -7.87 -2.58
C TYR A 8 -6.10 -7.41 -1.41
N ILE A 9 -5.54 -8.38 -0.72
CA ILE A 9 -4.51 -8.19 0.30
C ILE A 9 -3.26 -8.91 -0.17
N ASP A 10 -2.11 -8.25 -0.06
CA ASP A 10 -0.81 -8.82 -0.38
C ASP A 10 -0.08 -9.17 0.92
N LEU A 11 0.04 -10.47 1.20
CA LEU A 11 0.85 -10.99 2.31
C LEU A 11 2.26 -11.27 1.77
N PHE A 12 3.29 -11.01 2.57
CA PHE A 12 4.69 -11.16 2.15
C PHE A 12 5.00 -10.35 0.90
N ALA A 13 4.61 -9.07 0.94
CA ALA A 13 4.52 -8.23 -0.25
C ALA A 13 5.86 -7.91 -0.93
N GLY A 14 6.99 -8.04 -0.21
CA GLY A 14 8.29 -7.62 -0.74
C GLY A 14 8.27 -6.16 -1.12
N ALA A 15 8.92 -5.81 -2.21
CA ALA A 15 8.92 -4.42 -2.73
C ALA A 15 7.66 -4.08 -3.55
N GLY A 16 6.67 -4.96 -3.57
CA GLY A 16 5.39 -4.71 -4.24
C GLY A 16 5.35 -5.09 -5.71
N GLY A 17 6.27 -5.93 -6.18
CA GLY A 17 6.30 -6.31 -7.61
C GLY A 17 5.07 -7.07 -8.06
N LEU A 18 4.62 -8.06 -7.27
CA LEU A 18 3.40 -8.81 -7.59
C LEU A 18 2.17 -7.90 -7.52
N SER A 19 2.08 -7.09 -6.47
CA SER A 19 1.00 -6.13 -6.29
C SER A 19 0.89 -5.15 -7.46
N GLU A 20 2.03 -4.71 -8.01
CA GLU A 20 2.05 -3.80 -9.16
C GLU A 20 1.29 -4.39 -10.36
N GLY A 21 1.49 -5.67 -10.64
CA GLY A 21 0.75 -6.36 -11.70
C GLY A 21 -0.75 -6.40 -11.45
N PHE A 22 -1.16 -6.61 -10.20
CA PHE A 22 -2.57 -6.59 -9.81
C PHE A 22 -3.17 -5.19 -9.98
N ILE A 23 -2.48 -4.15 -9.55
CA ILE A 23 -2.95 -2.76 -9.72
C ILE A 23 -3.11 -2.43 -11.19
N GLN A 24 -2.12 -2.77 -12.03
CA GLN A 24 -2.19 -2.52 -13.47
C GLN A 24 -3.33 -3.29 -14.15
N SER A 25 -3.74 -4.40 -13.57
CA SER A 25 -4.86 -5.21 -14.07
C SER A 25 -6.22 -4.77 -13.52
N GLY A 26 -6.27 -3.67 -12.78
CA GLY A 26 -7.50 -3.09 -12.27
C GLY A 26 -7.94 -3.60 -10.90
N TYR A 27 -7.12 -4.38 -10.22
CA TYR A 27 -7.40 -4.81 -8.85
C TYR A 27 -7.13 -3.67 -7.87
N ARG A 28 -7.88 -3.69 -6.75
CA ARG A 28 -7.81 -2.66 -5.72
C ARG A 28 -7.07 -3.17 -4.48
N PRO A 29 -5.90 -2.64 -4.13
CA PRO A 29 -5.19 -3.07 -2.93
C PRO A 29 -5.87 -2.54 -1.66
N ILE A 30 -6.01 -3.42 -0.68
CA ILE A 30 -6.53 -3.05 0.64
C ILE A 30 -5.37 -2.93 1.64
N ALA A 31 -4.47 -3.90 1.67
CA ALA A 31 -3.33 -3.87 2.57
C ALA A 31 -2.15 -4.65 1.98
N HIS A 32 -0.95 -4.25 2.41
CA HIS A 32 0.30 -4.93 2.10
C HIS A 32 0.99 -5.25 3.42
N VAL A 33 1.29 -6.51 3.65
CA VAL A 33 2.02 -6.95 4.85
C VAL A 33 3.43 -7.35 4.44
N GLU A 34 4.42 -6.71 5.03
CA GLU A 34 5.83 -6.96 4.74
C GLU A 34 6.69 -6.71 5.98
N MET A 35 7.54 -7.66 6.31
CA MET A 35 8.40 -7.55 7.49
C MET A 35 9.65 -6.70 7.27
N ASN A 36 10.16 -6.63 6.05
CA ASN A 36 11.36 -5.86 5.75
C ASN A 36 11.05 -4.37 5.68
N GLU A 37 11.75 -3.58 6.48
CA GLU A 37 11.53 -2.13 6.56
C GLU A 37 11.76 -1.44 5.22
N TYR A 38 12.83 -1.77 4.52
CA TYR A 38 13.17 -1.12 3.25
C TYR A 38 12.19 -1.50 2.14
N ALA A 39 11.77 -2.76 2.11
CA ALA A 39 10.74 -3.21 1.17
C ALA A 39 9.41 -2.50 1.44
N SER A 40 9.03 -2.35 2.70
CA SER A 40 7.83 -1.60 3.10
C SER A 40 7.90 -0.14 2.65
N GLN A 41 9.07 0.50 2.80
CA GLN A 41 9.28 1.87 2.32
C GLN A 41 9.13 1.99 0.80
N THR A 42 9.55 0.98 0.06
CA THR A 42 9.36 0.94 -1.40
C THR A 42 7.88 0.87 -1.74
N ILE A 43 7.10 0.07 -1.01
CA ILE A 43 5.64 0.01 -1.19
C ILE A 43 5.00 1.38 -0.89
N GLU A 44 5.40 2.04 0.18
CA GLU A 44 4.92 3.38 0.50
C GLU A 44 5.20 4.38 -0.63
N THR A 45 6.37 4.29 -1.25
CA THR A 45 6.72 5.13 -2.39
C THR A 45 5.81 4.84 -3.60
N ARG A 46 5.48 3.58 -3.85
CA ARG A 46 4.52 3.20 -4.90
C ARG A 46 3.13 3.76 -4.62
N ILE A 47 2.67 3.69 -3.38
CA ILE A 47 1.39 4.27 -2.95
C ILE A 47 1.39 5.78 -3.18
N ALA A 48 2.48 6.46 -2.82
CA ALA A 48 2.62 7.90 -3.05
C ALA A 48 2.50 8.23 -4.55
N TYR A 49 3.15 7.46 -5.40
CA TYR A 49 3.06 7.63 -6.85
C TYR A 49 1.60 7.55 -7.34
N TYR A 50 0.90 6.48 -6.99
CA TYR A 50 -0.48 6.28 -7.43
C TYR A 50 -1.43 7.34 -6.88
N TYR A 51 -1.25 7.70 -5.62
CA TYR A 51 -2.08 8.75 -5.02
C TYR A 51 -1.89 10.09 -5.73
N LEU A 52 -0.65 10.51 -5.92
CA LEU A 52 -0.36 11.80 -6.56
C LEU A 52 -0.80 11.80 -8.03
N LYS A 53 -0.59 10.70 -8.73
CA LYS A 53 -1.04 10.55 -10.12
C LYS A 53 -2.57 10.66 -10.21
N GLY A 54 -3.29 9.97 -9.34
CA GLY A 54 -4.75 9.97 -9.33
C GLY A 54 -5.36 11.31 -8.94
N ASN A 55 -4.60 12.17 -8.26
CA ASN A 55 -5.06 13.48 -7.81
C ASN A 55 -4.48 14.64 -8.61
N GLY A 56 -3.87 14.36 -9.76
CA GLY A 56 -3.32 15.40 -10.64
C GLY A 56 -2.07 16.08 -10.08
N LYS A 57 -1.35 15.44 -9.17
CA LYS A 57 -0.18 16.00 -8.48
C LYS A 57 1.11 15.22 -8.73
N ILE A 58 1.19 14.51 -9.84
CA ILE A 58 2.35 13.66 -10.17
C ILE A 58 3.67 14.44 -10.23
N LYS A 59 3.61 15.74 -10.46
CA LYS A 59 4.78 16.61 -10.48
C LYS A 59 5.60 16.51 -9.19
N SER A 60 4.93 16.44 -8.04
CA SER A 60 5.60 16.31 -6.74
C SER A 60 6.38 15.01 -6.62
N TYR A 61 5.88 13.94 -7.21
CA TYR A 61 6.60 12.67 -7.27
C TYR A 61 7.89 12.79 -8.10
N TYR A 62 7.82 13.47 -9.24
CA TYR A 62 9.00 13.72 -10.07
C TYR A 62 10.02 14.62 -9.39
N GLU A 63 9.56 15.61 -8.62
CA GLU A 63 10.44 16.45 -7.80
C GLU A 63 11.21 15.59 -6.78
N TYR A 64 10.52 14.63 -6.15
CA TYR A 64 11.16 13.67 -5.26
C TYR A 64 12.21 12.83 -5.99
N GLN A 65 11.87 12.29 -7.15
CA GLN A 65 12.82 11.49 -7.95
C GLN A 65 14.07 12.29 -8.34
N LYS A 66 13.94 13.58 -8.57
CA LYS A 66 15.04 14.48 -8.92
C LYS A 66 15.83 14.97 -7.71
N GLY A 67 15.45 14.57 -6.49
CA GLY A 67 16.08 15.02 -5.28
C GLY A 67 15.72 16.44 -4.85
N GLN A 68 14.69 17.04 -5.44
CA GLN A 68 14.25 18.41 -5.14
C GLN A 68 13.43 18.50 -3.86
N ILE A 69 12.78 17.40 -3.48
CA ILE A 69 12.12 17.25 -2.17
C ILE A 69 12.60 15.96 -1.51
N THR A 70 12.52 15.93 -0.17
CA THR A 70 12.92 14.76 0.61
C THR A 70 11.81 13.73 0.65
N ARG A 71 12.14 12.48 1.06
CA ARG A 71 11.14 11.45 1.30
C ARG A 71 10.09 11.90 2.33
N LYS A 72 10.53 12.56 3.41
CA LYS A 72 9.62 13.10 4.41
C LYS A 72 8.61 14.07 3.81
N GLN A 73 9.09 15.00 2.96
CA GLN A 73 8.24 15.94 2.28
C GLN A 73 7.25 15.26 1.31
N LEU A 74 7.71 14.22 0.60
CA LEU A 74 6.84 13.43 -0.26
C LEU A 74 5.70 12.80 0.54
N LEU A 75 6.03 12.10 1.63
CA LEU A 75 5.03 11.38 2.42
C LEU A 75 4.06 12.31 3.15
N GLU A 76 4.48 13.53 3.47
CA GLU A 76 3.59 14.55 4.05
C GLU A 76 2.46 14.96 3.10
N LEU A 77 2.62 14.73 1.80
CA LEU A 77 1.59 15.00 0.79
C LEU A 77 0.54 13.89 0.70
N ILE A 78 0.79 12.76 1.34
CA ILE A 78 -0.06 11.57 1.23
C ILE A 78 -0.91 11.44 2.50
N PRO A 79 -2.22 11.22 2.39
CA PRO A 79 -3.06 10.99 3.57
C PRO A 79 -2.56 9.78 4.36
N LYS A 80 -2.62 9.88 5.69
CA LYS A 80 -2.19 8.80 6.58
C LYS A 80 -2.96 7.50 6.33
N GLU A 81 -4.23 7.60 5.96
CA GLU A 81 -5.07 6.45 5.63
C GLU A 81 -4.50 5.63 4.48
N GLU A 82 -3.88 6.28 3.51
CA GLU A 82 -3.24 5.59 2.39
C GLU A 82 -1.95 4.88 2.84
N LEU A 83 -1.14 5.53 3.66
CA LEU A 83 0.12 4.97 4.15
C LEU A 83 -0.09 3.84 5.17
N LYS A 84 -1.17 3.87 5.94
CA LYS A 84 -1.53 2.81 6.89
C LYS A 84 -1.80 1.46 6.22
N THR A 85 -2.05 1.44 4.92
CA THR A 85 -2.27 0.19 4.19
C THR A 85 -1.01 -0.65 4.10
N VAL A 86 0.16 -0.07 4.36
CA VAL A 86 1.42 -0.80 4.46
C VAL A 86 1.65 -1.18 5.93
N ILE A 87 1.62 -2.48 6.20
CA ILE A 87 1.81 -3.03 7.54
C ILE A 87 3.20 -3.65 7.61
N ASN A 88 4.14 -2.92 8.24
CA ASN A 88 5.52 -3.37 8.39
C ASN A 88 5.64 -4.27 9.63
N LYS A 89 5.29 -5.54 9.47
CA LYS A 89 5.36 -6.55 10.51
C LYS A 89 5.65 -7.93 9.93
N GLU A 90 6.34 -8.76 10.70
CA GLU A 90 6.46 -10.17 10.43
C GLU A 90 5.15 -10.89 10.78
N MET A 91 4.70 -11.80 9.92
CA MET A 91 3.56 -12.66 10.24
C MET A 91 4.01 -13.80 11.13
N SER A 92 3.50 -13.83 12.36
CA SER A 92 3.78 -14.86 13.36
C SER A 92 2.56 -15.05 14.24
N GLU A 93 2.57 -16.09 15.09
CA GLU A 93 1.51 -16.31 16.06
C GLU A 93 1.33 -15.09 16.98
N ALA A 94 2.42 -14.40 17.31
CA ALA A 94 2.39 -13.23 18.20
C ALA A 94 1.79 -11.98 17.53
N THR A 95 1.89 -11.87 16.22
CA THR A 95 1.52 -10.65 15.48
C THR A 95 0.26 -10.79 14.63
N ILE A 96 -0.14 -12.01 14.30
CA ILE A 96 -1.21 -12.25 13.32
C ILE A 96 -2.55 -11.60 13.71
N LYS A 97 -2.90 -11.64 14.98
CA LYS A 97 -4.14 -11.03 15.46
C LYS A 97 -4.12 -9.51 15.28
N GLY A 98 -3.00 -8.86 15.61
CA GLY A 98 -2.82 -7.42 15.43
C GLY A 98 -2.85 -7.02 13.97
N ILE A 99 -2.25 -7.84 13.10
CA ILE A 99 -2.25 -7.61 11.65
C ILE A 99 -3.69 -7.67 11.11
N PHE A 100 -4.46 -8.70 11.48
CA PHE A 100 -5.85 -8.82 11.03
C PHE A 100 -6.74 -7.71 11.59
N ASN A 101 -6.51 -7.27 12.83
CA ASN A 101 -7.23 -6.13 13.39
C ASN A 101 -6.94 -4.85 12.59
N ALA A 102 -5.68 -4.63 12.22
CA ALA A 102 -5.29 -3.49 11.39
C ALA A 102 -5.95 -3.56 9.99
N ILE A 103 -6.02 -4.74 9.40
CA ILE A 103 -6.69 -4.95 8.12
C ILE A 103 -8.19 -4.66 8.23
N ASP A 104 -8.84 -5.11 9.31
CA ASP A 104 -10.26 -4.85 9.56
C ASP A 104 -10.53 -3.34 9.68
N ASP A 105 -9.67 -2.60 10.37
CA ASP A 105 -9.77 -1.15 10.48
C ASP A 105 -9.64 -0.47 9.11
N ILE A 106 -8.70 -0.92 8.28
CA ILE A 106 -8.53 -0.42 6.92
C ILE A 106 -9.77 -0.70 6.07
N LYS A 107 -10.30 -1.90 6.16
CA LYS A 107 -11.53 -2.28 5.45
C LYS A 107 -12.69 -1.36 5.83
N GLU A 108 -12.85 -1.10 7.11
CA GLU A 108 -13.91 -0.20 7.62
C GLU A 108 -13.73 1.21 7.07
N GLU A 109 -12.52 1.77 7.14
CA GLU A 109 -12.22 3.10 6.61
C GLU A 109 -12.49 3.21 5.11
N LYS A 110 -12.23 2.13 4.36
CA LYS A 110 -12.44 2.09 2.89
C LYS A 110 -13.85 1.67 2.48
N GLY A 111 -14.70 1.28 3.43
CA GLY A 111 -16.05 0.79 3.14
C GLY A 111 -16.04 -0.57 2.42
N VAL A 112 -15.04 -1.39 2.67
CA VAL A 112 -14.90 -2.74 2.08
C VAL A 112 -15.39 -3.78 3.07
N ASN A 113 -16.45 -4.50 2.74
CA ASN A 113 -17.00 -5.55 3.60
C ASN A 113 -16.24 -6.86 3.46
N GLN A 114 -15.74 -7.16 2.26
CA GLN A 114 -15.11 -8.44 1.95
C GLN A 114 -13.91 -8.22 1.04
N VAL A 115 -12.83 -8.93 1.31
CA VAL A 115 -11.67 -8.98 0.42
C VAL A 115 -11.85 -10.13 -0.55
N ASP A 116 -11.70 -9.86 -1.84
CA ASP A 116 -11.96 -10.84 -2.90
C ASP A 116 -10.79 -11.80 -3.10
N VAL A 117 -9.57 -11.33 -2.96
CA VAL A 117 -8.36 -12.12 -3.26
C VAL A 117 -7.29 -11.87 -2.21
N ILE A 118 -6.58 -12.92 -1.84
CA ILE A 118 -5.36 -12.84 -1.03
C ILE A 118 -4.22 -13.36 -1.89
N ILE A 119 -3.17 -12.56 -2.03
CA ILE A 119 -1.97 -12.93 -2.77
C ILE A 119 -0.76 -12.93 -1.84
N GLY A 120 0.28 -13.62 -2.24
CA GLY A 120 1.54 -13.63 -1.51
C GLY A 120 2.59 -14.38 -2.30
N GLY A 121 3.75 -13.77 -2.47
CA GLY A 121 4.89 -14.39 -3.11
C GLY A 121 5.78 -15.12 -2.10
N PRO A 122 6.74 -15.91 -2.59
CA PRO A 122 7.74 -16.55 -1.73
C PRO A 122 8.70 -15.53 -1.12
#